data_0f328b27e9c73481dae3f0cee7260b4e
#
_entry.id   0f328b27e9c73481dae3f0cee7260b4e
#
_cell.length_a   1.000
_cell.length_b   1.000
_cell.length_c   1.000
_cell.angle_alpha   90.00
_cell.angle_beta   90.00
_cell.angle_gamma   90.00
#
_symmetry.space_group_name_H-M   'P 1'
#
loop_
_entity.id
_entity.type
_entity.pdbx_description
1 polymer ?
#
loop_
_entity_poly.entity_id
_entity_poly.type
_entity_poly.pdbx_seq_one_letter_code
_entity_poly.pdbx_strand_id
1 'polypeptide(L)'
;MNVRQRYREILKGPGLTFAPGAYDALSARIMEHCGFKVITAGGYAAVGSLLGEPDGGQSNYREYADHYGRICDAVDLPIFCDADTGFGGVHNIRKMVRAFERAGVAALFLSDQVFPNRCGYMPGK
;
A
#
# COMPACT_ATOMS: atom_id res chain seq x y z
N MET A 1 -18.21 -1.29 -11.48
CA MET A 1 -16.83 -0.77 -11.73
C MET A 1 -15.94 -1.34 -10.64
N ASN A 2 -14.83 -2.00 -11.00
CA ASN A 2 -13.91 -2.53 -10.00
C ASN A 2 -13.06 -1.41 -9.39
N VAL A 3 -12.41 -1.70 -8.24
CA VAL A 3 -11.63 -0.69 -7.47
C VAL A 3 -10.54 -0.01 -8.32
N ARG A 4 -9.91 -0.76 -9.26
CA ARG A 4 -8.85 -0.23 -10.15
C ARG A 4 -9.38 0.75 -11.18
N GLN A 5 -10.55 0.45 -11.75
CA GLN A 5 -11.23 1.37 -12.66
C GLN A 5 -11.67 2.64 -11.91
N ARG A 6 -12.25 2.48 -10.71
CA ARG A 6 -12.66 3.60 -9.87
C ARG A 6 -11.48 4.50 -9.48
N TYR A 7 -10.33 3.92 -9.13
CA TYR A 7 -9.11 4.68 -8.88
C TYR A 7 -8.69 5.53 -10.08
N ARG A 8 -8.67 4.95 -11.28
CA ARG A 8 -8.32 5.67 -12.51
C ARG A 8 -9.28 6.82 -12.81
N GLU A 9 -10.58 6.62 -12.61
CA GLU A 9 -11.57 7.68 -12.83
C GLU A 9 -11.41 8.83 -11.80
N ILE A 10 -11.11 8.51 -10.55
CA ILE A 10 -10.82 9.53 -9.52
C ILE A 10 -9.61 10.38 -9.94
N LEU A 11 -8.55 9.75 -10.42
CA LEU A 11 -7.34 10.47 -10.87
C LEU A 11 -7.53 11.33 -12.12
N LYS A 12 -8.50 10.99 -12.98
CA LYS A 12 -8.86 11.81 -14.14
C LYS A 12 -9.75 13.01 -13.80
N GLY A 13 -10.33 12.99 -12.60
CA GLY A 13 -11.22 14.05 -12.13
C GLY A 13 -10.49 15.37 -11.95
N PRO A 14 -11.21 16.50 -11.98
CA PRO A 14 -10.64 17.82 -11.74
C PRO A 14 -10.28 17.99 -10.26
N GLY A 15 -9.23 18.77 -10.00
CA GLY A 15 -8.83 19.16 -8.66
C GLY A 15 -7.86 18.22 -7.98
N LEU A 16 -7.69 18.41 -6.66
CA LEU A 16 -6.77 17.65 -5.83
C LEU A 16 -7.48 16.48 -5.16
N THR A 17 -6.87 15.31 -5.21
CA THR A 17 -7.33 14.13 -4.49
C THR A 17 -6.45 13.89 -3.26
N PHE A 18 -7.03 14.00 -2.08
CA PHE A 18 -6.36 13.63 -0.83
C PHE A 18 -6.44 12.11 -0.61
N ALA A 19 -5.29 11.49 -0.34
CA ALA A 19 -5.19 10.07 -0.05
C ALA A 19 -4.45 9.87 1.28
N PRO A 20 -5.14 9.90 2.42
CA PRO A 20 -4.52 9.71 3.73
C PRO A 20 -3.99 8.29 3.88
N GLY A 21 -2.98 8.11 4.75
CA GLY A 21 -2.33 6.83 5.00
C GLY A 21 -3.02 6.02 6.09
N ALA A 22 -3.58 4.87 5.74
CA ALA A 22 -4.08 3.90 6.70
C ALA A 22 -2.95 2.96 7.15
N TYR A 23 -2.87 2.69 8.45
CA TYR A 23 -1.91 1.75 9.00
C TYR A 23 -2.55 0.38 9.33
N ASP A 24 -3.88 0.31 9.40
CA ASP A 24 -4.64 -0.92 9.62
C ASP A 24 -6.09 -0.80 9.11
N ALA A 25 -6.86 -1.87 9.27
CA ALA A 25 -8.26 -1.92 8.84
C ALA A 25 -9.15 -0.92 9.60
N LEU A 26 -8.87 -0.66 10.89
CA LEU A 26 -9.65 0.31 11.69
C LEU A 26 -9.44 1.73 11.20
N SER A 27 -8.19 2.15 10.99
CA SER A 27 -7.88 3.49 10.45
C SER A 27 -8.47 3.68 9.06
N ALA A 28 -8.46 2.64 8.21
CA ALA A 28 -9.09 2.68 6.90
C ALA A 28 -10.61 2.92 6.99
N ARG A 29 -11.30 2.22 7.89
CA ARG A 29 -12.74 2.42 8.15
C ARG A 29 -13.06 3.85 8.62
N ILE A 30 -12.23 4.40 9.49
CA ILE A 30 -12.41 5.79 9.95
C ILE A 30 -12.27 6.75 8.78
N MET A 31 -11.27 6.56 7.93
CA MET A 31 -11.04 7.37 6.74
C MET A 31 -12.22 7.29 5.75
N GLU A 32 -12.75 6.10 5.52
CA GLU A 32 -13.95 5.92 4.71
C GLU A 32 -15.15 6.67 5.30
N HIS A 33 -15.36 6.56 6.60
CA HIS A 33 -16.43 7.27 7.31
C HIS A 33 -16.25 8.80 7.23
N CYS A 34 -15.04 9.30 7.22
CA CYS A 34 -14.72 10.72 7.01
C CYS A 34 -14.93 11.21 5.57
N GLY A 35 -15.29 10.33 4.64
CA GLY A 35 -15.63 10.69 3.26
C GLY A 35 -14.45 10.77 2.30
N PHE A 36 -13.28 10.26 2.64
CA PHE A 36 -12.18 10.14 1.70
C PHE A 36 -12.54 9.18 0.56
N LYS A 37 -12.04 9.46 -0.63
CA LYS A 37 -12.34 8.67 -1.85
C LYS A 37 -11.26 7.68 -2.23
N VAL A 38 -10.07 7.89 -1.72
CA VAL A 38 -8.84 7.07 -1.91
C VAL A 38 -8.07 7.09 -0.62
N ILE A 39 -7.43 6.00 -0.27
CA ILE A 39 -6.48 5.94 0.84
C ILE A 39 -5.16 5.30 0.37
N THR A 40 -4.09 5.58 1.08
CA THR A 40 -2.81 4.89 0.88
C THR A 40 -2.55 3.90 2.00
N ALA A 41 -1.74 2.88 1.72
CA ALA A 41 -1.16 2.00 2.73
C ALA A 41 0.34 1.95 2.50
N GLY A 42 1.09 2.62 3.36
CA GLY A 42 2.55 2.74 3.26
C GLY A 42 3.28 1.59 3.94
N GLY A 43 4.48 1.26 3.44
CA GLY A 43 5.34 0.23 4.02
C GLY A 43 5.74 0.53 5.46
N TYR A 44 6.14 1.75 5.73
CA TYR A 44 6.44 2.22 7.08
C TYR A 44 5.30 1.96 8.08
N ALA A 45 4.06 2.31 7.69
CA ALA A 45 2.89 2.11 8.53
C ALA A 45 2.53 0.62 8.67
N ALA A 46 2.73 -0.17 7.61
CA ALA A 46 2.54 -1.62 7.63
C ALA A 46 3.52 -2.30 8.59
N VAL A 47 4.82 -2.02 8.48
CA VAL A 47 5.84 -2.58 9.39
C VAL A 47 5.59 -2.18 10.83
N GLY A 48 5.30 -0.89 11.07
CA GLY A 48 4.95 -0.39 12.41
C GLY A 48 3.73 -1.09 13.00
N SER A 49 2.69 -1.32 12.21
CA SER A 49 1.47 -2.01 12.64
C SER A 49 1.67 -3.51 12.86
N LEU A 50 2.46 -4.16 12.01
CA LEU A 50 2.69 -5.61 12.06
C LEU A 50 3.70 -6.02 13.14
N LEU A 51 4.80 -5.27 13.25
CA LEU A 51 5.97 -5.68 14.04
C LEU A 51 6.24 -4.77 15.24
N GLY A 52 5.68 -3.56 15.26
CA GLY A 52 6.02 -2.55 16.27
C GLY A 52 7.47 -2.04 16.12
N GLU A 53 8.04 -2.12 14.92
CA GLU A 53 9.44 -1.81 14.62
C GLU A 53 9.54 -0.74 13.53
N PRO A 54 10.68 -0.03 13.43
CA PRO A 54 10.99 0.82 12.28
C PRO A 54 11.10 0.02 10.99
N ASP A 55 10.71 0.62 9.87
CA ASP A 55 10.80 0.00 8.54
C ASP A 55 12.26 0.01 8.04
N GLY A 56 12.93 -1.11 8.20
CA GLY A 56 14.27 -1.40 7.68
C GLY A 56 14.27 -2.34 6.48
N GLY A 57 13.11 -2.61 5.87
CA GLY A 57 12.97 -3.54 4.77
C GLY A 57 12.95 -5.02 5.20
N GLN A 58 12.62 -5.30 6.46
CA GLN A 58 12.64 -6.64 7.04
C GLN A 58 11.40 -7.48 6.70
N SER A 59 10.27 -6.86 6.36
CA SER A 59 9.06 -7.57 5.97
C SER A 59 9.10 -8.05 4.52
N ASN A 60 8.46 -9.17 4.26
CA ASN A 60 8.36 -9.75 2.93
C ASN A 60 7.00 -9.43 2.25
N TYR A 61 6.90 -9.68 0.94
CA TYR A 61 5.69 -9.34 0.18
C TYR A 61 4.42 -10.08 0.65
N ARG A 62 4.53 -11.24 1.29
CA ARG A 62 3.37 -11.97 1.81
C ARG A 62 2.78 -11.28 3.03
N GLU A 63 3.63 -10.82 3.93
CA GLU A 63 3.21 -10.05 5.10
C GLU A 63 2.49 -8.76 4.67
N TYR A 64 3.05 -8.06 3.67
CA TYR A 64 2.39 -6.88 3.09
C TYR A 64 1.06 -7.23 2.42
N ALA A 65 1.02 -8.30 1.60
CA ALA A 65 -0.21 -8.70 0.90
C ALA A 65 -1.33 -9.08 1.88
N ASP A 66 -1.00 -9.81 2.95
CA ASP A 66 -1.96 -10.21 3.97
C ASP A 66 -2.45 -8.98 4.77
N HIS A 67 -1.56 -8.05 5.09
CA HIS A 67 -1.91 -6.81 5.77
C HIS A 67 -2.79 -5.90 4.90
N TYR A 68 -2.38 -5.66 3.66
CA TYR A 68 -3.15 -4.85 2.72
C TYR A 68 -4.49 -5.48 2.36
N GLY A 69 -4.55 -6.81 2.30
CA GLY A 69 -5.80 -7.55 2.11
C GLY A 69 -6.83 -7.24 3.20
N ARG A 70 -6.41 -7.23 4.47
CA ARG A 70 -7.30 -6.86 5.58
C ARG A 70 -7.81 -5.43 5.47
N ILE A 71 -6.96 -4.51 5.00
CA ILE A 71 -7.36 -3.11 4.76
C ILE A 71 -8.35 -3.05 3.59
N CYS A 72 -8.06 -3.74 2.49
CA CYS A 72 -8.93 -3.79 1.31
C CYS A 72 -10.30 -4.41 1.62
N ASP A 73 -10.33 -5.46 2.44
CA ASP A 73 -11.58 -6.13 2.84
C ASP A 73 -12.44 -5.27 3.78
N ALA A 74 -11.82 -4.32 4.48
CA ALA A 74 -12.52 -3.49 5.45
C ALA A 74 -13.30 -2.33 4.80
N VAL A 75 -12.95 -1.89 3.60
CA VAL A 75 -13.50 -0.67 2.96
C VAL A 75 -13.79 -0.88 1.49
N ASP A 76 -14.70 -0.06 0.96
CA ASP A 76 -15.00 0.02 -0.47
C ASP A 76 -14.18 1.08 -1.22
N LEU A 77 -13.08 1.54 -0.64
CA LEU A 77 -12.22 2.56 -1.23
C LEU A 77 -11.09 1.94 -2.07
N PRO A 78 -10.68 2.58 -3.16
CA PRO A 78 -9.44 2.24 -3.82
C PRO A 78 -8.25 2.51 -2.91
N ILE A 79 -7.35 1.53 -2.80
CA ILE A 79 -6.16 1.62 -1.96
C ILE A 79 -4.91 1.62 -2.83
N PHE A 80 -4.06 2.62 -2.63
CA PHE A 80 -2.77 2.80 -3.27
C PHE A 80 -1.67 2.38 -2.31
N CYS A 81 -0.97 1.28 -2.61
CA CYS A 81 -0.06 0.62 -1.68
C CYS A 81 1.41 0.79 -2.03
N ASP A 82 2.23 0.81 -0.98
CA ASP A 82 3.68 0.68 -1.08
C ASP A 82 4.06 -0.76 -1.44
N ALA A 83 4.96 -0.91 -2.39
CA ALA A 83 5.51 -2.19 -2.80
C ALA A 83 7.04 -2.24 -2.66
N ASP A 84 7.60 -1.37 -1.83
CA ASP A 84 9.05 -1.24 -1.63
C ASP A 84 9.80 -1.22 -2.97
N THR A 85 10.86 -2.02 -3.13
CA THR A 85 11.56 -2.22 -4.41
C THR A 85 11.06 -3.44 -5.18
N GLY A 86 9.92 -4.03 -4.76
CA GLY A 86 9.35 -5.25 -5.34
C GLY A 86 9.84 -6.55 -4.69
N PHE A 87 10.56 -6.46 -3.57
CA PHE A 87 10.99 -7.59 -2.72
C PHE A 87 11.95 -8.57 -3.41
N GLY A 88 12.78 -8.06 -4.31
CA GLY A 88 13.82 -8.84 -4.99
C GLY A 88 13.88 -8.58 -6.50
N GLY A 89 14.29 -9.58 -7.27
CA GLY A 89 14.41 -9.49 -8.72
C GLY A 89 13.07 -9.57 -9.46
N VAL A 90 13.13 -9.58 -10.79
CA VAL A 90 11.95 -9.56 -11.69
C VAL A 90 10.91 -10.63 -11.35
N HIS A 91 11.33 -11.83 -11.01
CA HIS A 91 10.41 -12.91 -10.65
C HIS A 91 9.72 -12.67 -9.31
N ASN A 92 10.40 -12.03 -8.37
CA ASN A 92 9.80 -11.60 -7.09
C ASN A 92 8.77 -10.51 -7.31
N ILE A 93 9.09 -9.50 -8.11
CA ILE A 93 8.17 -8.40 -8.46
C ILE A 93 6.88 -8.96 -9.10
N ARG A 94 7.02 -9.85 -10.08
CA ARG A 94 5.87 -10.48 -10.75
C ARG A 94 4.97 -11.24 -9.76
N LYS A 95 5.58 -11.95 -8.81
CA LYS A 95 4.87 -12.72 -7.79
C LYS A 95 4.16 -11.78 -6.79
N MET A 96 4.84 -10.72 -6.37
CA MET A 96 4.31 -9.70 -5.48
C MET A 96 3.11 -8.98 -6.12
N VAL A 97 3.21 -8.50 -7.36
CA VAL A 97 2.11 -7.83 -8.07
C VAL A 97 0.87 -8.71 -8.10
N ARG A 98 1.01 -10.00 -8.42
CA ARG A 98 -0.12 -10.93 -8.41
C ARG A 98 -0.73 -11.13 -7.03
N ALA A 99 0.10 -11.12 -5.97
CA ALA A 99 -0.39 -11.23 -4.60
C ALA A 99 -1.18 -9.98 -4.20
N PHE A 100 -0.68 -8.79 -4.51
CA PHE A 100 -1.35 -7.52 -4.23
C PHE A 100 -2.65 -7.36 -5.04
N GLU A 101 -2.66 -7.79 -6.30
CA GLU A 101 -3.89 -7.83 -7.10
C GLU A 101 -4.98 -8.70 -6.45
N ARG A 102 -4.62 -9.89 -5.98
CA ARG A 102 -5.55 -10.81 -5.30
C ARG A 102 -6.01 -10.26 -3.96
N ALA A 103 -5.15 -9.51 -3.26
CA ALA A 103 -5.48 -8.83 -2.01
C ALA A 103 -6.44 -7.63 -2.20
N GLY A 104 -6.77 -7.25 -3.44
CA GLY A 104 -7.71 -6.15 -3.71
C GLY A 104 -7.06 -4.78 -3.90
N VAL A 105 -5.74 -4.69 -3.89
CA VAL A 105 -5.00 -3.43 -4.10
C VAL A 105 -5.36 -2.80 -5.45
N ALA A 106 -5.67 -1.51 -5.44
CA ALA A 106 -6.09 -0.76 -6.63
C ALA A 106 -4.90 -0.24 -7.44
N ALA A 107 -3.86 0.22 -6.77
CA ALA A 107 -2.63 0.72 -7.36
C ALA A 107 -1.45 0.49 -6.42
N LEU A 108 -0.25 0.51 -6.94
CA LEU A 108 0.98 0.40 -6.15
C LEU A 108 2.06 1.33 -6.70
N PHE A 109 3.04 1.65 -5.88
CA PHE A 109 4.28 2.28 -6.31
C PHE A 109 5.49 1.41 -5.93
N LEU A 110 6.51 1.50 -6.75
CA LEU A 110 7.79 0.82 -6.57
C LEU A 110 8.88 1.87 -6.36
N SER A 111 9.71 1.65 -5.36
CA SER A 111 10.91 2.46 -5.13
C SER A 111 12.05 2.02 -6.06
N ASP A 112 12.88 2.96 -6.48
CA ASP A 112 14.12 2.72 -7.21
C ASP A 112 15.36 2.65 -6.30
N GLN A 113 15.16 2.46 -5.01
CA GLN A 113 16.24 2.18 -4.06
C GLN A 113 16.89 0.81 -4.32
N VAL A 114 18.06 0.61 -3.74
CA VAL A 114 18.69 -0.72 -3.67
C VAL A 114 17.91 -1.62 -2.71
N PHE A 115 17.74 -2.88 -3.06
CA PHE A 115 17.16 -3.88 -2.16
C PHE A 115 18.19 -4.33 -1.09
N PRO A 116 17.82 -4.51 0.20
CA PRO A 116 16.49 -4.24 0.76
C PRO A 116 16.18 -2.74 0.87
N ASN A 117 14.90 -2.39 0.67
CA ASN A 117 14.41 -1.03 0.81
C ASN A 117 14.57 -0.53 2.26
N ARG A 118 14.75 0.78 2.42
CA ARG A 118 14.74 1.45 3.73
C ARG A 118 13.79 2.63 3.71
N CYS A 119 13.11 2.85 4.83
CA CYS A 119 12.23 4.00 4.98
C CYS A 119 12.97 5.30 4.58
N GLY A 120 12.29 6.16 3.82
CA GLY A 120 12.85 7.42 3.32
C GLY A 120 13.38 8.37 4.40
N TYR A 121 12.91 8.21 5.62
CA TYR A 121 13.32 9.00 6.79
C TYR A 121 14.58 8.48 7.48
N MET A 122 15.05 7.29 7.13
CA MET A 122 16.27 6.71 7.72
C MET A 122 17.52 7.19 6.97
N PRO A 123 18.63 7.47 7.68
CA PRO A 123 19.90 7.81 7.04
C PRO A 123 20.57 6.59 6.39
N GLY A 124 21.50 6.83 5.47
CA GLY A 124 22.36 5.79 4.89
C GLY A 124 21.68 4.86 3.89
N LYS A 125 20.74 5.37 3.13
CA LYS A 125 20.13 4.68 1.99
C LYS A 125 20.78 5.09 0.67
#